data_f2562ec2a45ce746582e81f01268cc8b
#
_entry.id   f2562ec2a45ce746582e81f01268cc8b
#
_cell.length_a   1.000
_cell.length_b   1.000
_cell.length_c   1.000
_cell.angle_alpha   90.00
_cell.angle_beta   90.00
_cell.angle_gamma   90.00
#
_symmetry.space_group_name_H-M   'P 1'
#
loop_
_entity.id
_entity.type
_entity.pdbx_description
1 polymer ?
#
loop_
_entity_poly.entity_id
_entity_poly.type
_entity_poly.pdbx_seq_one_letter_code
_entity_poly.pdbx_strand_id
1 'polypeptide(L)'
;MVKGLIILGYQGIGKSTLCNECCHEDIIDFESSLFKIDDIRPIKWEVMYCTQALNIDKQGYTVLLSSHKIVRRELSKICDQNEVAIITIAPSCELKDKWIDKLRRRYKYDPSNKNYAALKNAEEGYCEQVISLASEPEFSHIFIHSMDYSLGCIIRNLQNIYITSYNNNKIVDFENSMDMKF
;
A
#
# COMPACT_ATOMS: atom_id res chain seq x y z
N MET A 1 -20.34 7.65 -1.45
CA MET A 1 -18.91 8.06 -1.48
C MET A 1 -18.11 6.85 -1.93
N VAL A 2 -17.30 7.00 -2.97
CA VAL A 2 -16.38 5.91 -3.39
C VAL A 2 -15.38 5.74 -2.24
N LYS A 3 -15.27 4.54 -1.64
CA LYS A 3 -14.25 4.28 -0.64
C LYS A 3 -12.90 4.24 -1.36
N GLY A 4 -11.91 4.92 -0.82
CA GLY A 4 -10.53 4.84 -1.30
C GLY A 4 -9.92 3.47 -1.02
N LEU A 5 -8.62 3.34 -1.21
CA LEU A 5 -7.89 2.10 -1.09
C LEU A 5 -6.51 2.37 -0.49
N ILE A 6 -6.16 1.69 0.58
CA ILE A 6 -4.83 1.77 1.19
C ILE A 6 -3.96 0.62 0.69
N ILE A 7 -2.82 0.95 0.11
CA ILE A 7 -1.86 -0.01 -0.43
C ILE A 7 -0.51 0.09 0.28
N LEU A 8 -0.10 -0.99 0.89
CA LEU A 8 1.22 -1.15 1.49
C LEU A 8 2.15 -1.82 0.49
N GLY A 9 3.05 -1.04 -0.09
CA GLY A 9 3.98 -1.55 -1.10
C GLY A 9 5.35 -1.91 -0.55
N TYR A 10 5.88 -3.08 -0.92
CA TYR A 10 7.26 -3.45 -0.64
C TYR A 10 8.23 -2.41 -1.22
N GLN A 11 9.41 -2.30 -0.64
CA GLN A 11 10.46 -1.39 -1.12
C GLN A 11 10.84 -1.69 -2.58
N GLY A 12 10.92 -0.64 -3.40
CA GLY A 12 11.21 -0.78 -4.83
C GLY A 12 10.03 -1.22 -5.72
N ILE A 13 8.80 -1.32 -5.18
CA ILE A 13 7.60 -1.74 -5.93
C ILE A 13 7.18 -0.73 -7.02
N GLY A 14 7.65 0.52 -6.97
CA GLY A 14 7.36 1.54 -7.98
C GLY A 14 6.38 2.63 -7.56
N LYS A 15 6.09 2.80 -6.26
CA LYS A 15 5.15 3.83 -5.77
C LYS A 15 5.48 5.24 -6.28
N SER A 16 6.68 5.72 -6.02
CA SER A 16 7.09 7.07 -6.42
C SER A 16 7.20 7.23 -7.94
N THR A 17 7.52 6.17 -8.68
CA THR A 17 7.51 6.17 -10.15
C THR A 17 6.09 6.38 -10.66
N LEU A 18 5.12 5.64 -10.12
CA LEU A 18 3.72 5.74 -10.51
C LEU A 18 3.16 7.15 -10.27
N CYS A 19 3.43 7.75 -9.11
CA CYS A 19 2.92 9.09 -8.80
C CYS A 19 3.59 10.20 -9.61
N ASN A 20 4.81 9.97 -10.13
CA ASN A 20 5.49 10.93 -11.01
C ASN A 20 5.02 10.86 -12.48
N GLU A 21 4.29 9.81 -12.88
CA GLU A 21 3.80 9.59 -14.24
C GLU A 21 2.52 10.39 -14.56
N CYS A 22 2.23 11.49 -13.91
CA CYS A 22 1.23 12.54 -14.21
C CYS A 22 -0.21 12.11 -14.59
N CYS A 23 -0.56 10.83 -14.60
CA CYS A 23 -1.86 10.33 -15.05
C CYS A 23 -2.73 9.70 -13.93
N HIS A 24 -2.35 9.92 -12.67
CA HIS A 24 -2.99 9.28 -11.52
C HIS A 24 -3.32 10.29 -10.42
N GLU A 25 -4.19 11.27 -10.75
CA GLU A 25 -4.61 12.31 -9.80
C GLU A 25 -5.34 11.76 -8.56
N ASP A 26 -5.87 10.55 -8.66
CA ASP A 26 -6.58 9.83 -7.62
C ASP A 26 -5.66 8.93 -6.74
N ILE A 27 -4.34 8.93 -6.98
CA ILE A 27 -3.37 8.13 -6.24
C ILE A 27 -2.35 9.03 -5.55
N ILE A 28 -2.13 8.81 -4.26
CA ILE A 28 -1.19 9.60 -3.44
C ILE A 28 -0.10 8.69 -2.87
N ASP A 29 1.18 8.95 -3.20
CA ASP A 29 2.34 8.34 -2.51
C ASP A 29 2.59 9.08 -1.20
N PHE A 30 2.02 8.57 -0.11
CA PHE A 30 2.13 9.17 1.21
C PHE A 30 3.34 8.60 1.93
N GLU A 31 4.44 9.33 1.84
CA GLU A 31 5.75 8.88 2.32
C GLU A 31 5.91 9.05 3.84
N SER A 32 6.34 7.99 4.53
CA SER A 32 6.62 8.03 5.97
C SER A 32 7.80 8.94 6.36
N SER A 33 8.63 9.34 5.40
CA SER A 33 9.71 10.31 5.59
C SER A 33 9.21 11.72 5.91
N LEU A 34 8.00 12.07 5.51
CA LEU A 34 7.35 13.34 5.86
C LEU A 34 7.13 13.53 7.37
N PHE A 35 7.20 12.43 8.14
CA PHE A 35 7.06 12.43 9.60
C PHE A 35 8.40 12.44 10.34
N LYS A 36 9.48 12.78 9.66
CA LYS A 36 10.78 12.99 10.28
C LYS A 36 11.03 14.47 10.54
N ILE A 37 11.56 14.76 11.71
CA ILE A 37 12.09 16.07 12.08
C ILE A 37 13.57 15.86 12.38
N ASP A 38 14.47 16.50 11.65
CA ASP A 38 15.93 16.31 11.76
C ASP A 38 16.34 14.82 11.68
N ASP A 39 15.77 14.10 10.71
CA ASP A 39 15.93 12.65 10.50
C ASP A 39 15.41 11.73 11.64
N ILE A 40 14.82 12.29 12.69
CA ILE A 40 14.23 11.57 13.83
C ILE A 40 12.72 11.50 13.67
N ARG A 41 12.14 10.32 13.90
CA ARG A 41 10.69 10.16 13.95
C ARG A 41 10.16 10.50 15.35
N PRO A 42 9.13 11.35 15.47
CA PRO A 42 8.49 11.66 16.75
C PRO A 42 7.88 10.39 17.38
N ILE A 43 7.69 10.42 18.68
CA ILE A 43 6.96 9.34 19.39
C ILE A 43 5.54 9.25 18.80
N LYS A 44 5.09 8.02 18.53
CA LYS A 44 3.77 7.71 17.93
C LYS A 44 3.56 8.31 16.52
N TRP A 45 4.62 8.55 15.77
CA TRP A 45 4.53 9.02 14.37
C TRP A 45 3.66 8.10 13.51
N GLU A 46 3.68 6.79 13.76
CA GLU A 46 2.88 5.79 13.05
C GLU A 46 1.38 6.02 13.22
N VAL A 47 0.93 6.44 14.41
CA VAL A 47 -0.47 6.77 14.68
C VAL A 47 -0.91 7.97 13.83
N MET A 48 -0.10 9.04 13.83
CA MET A 48 -0.37 10.24 13.02
C MET A 48 -0.37 9.90 11.51
N TYR A 49 0.59 9.09 11.07
CA TYR A 49 0.74 8.67 9.69
C TYR A 49 -0.47 7.85 9.22
N CYS A 50 -0.89 6.85 9.99
CA CYS A 50 -2.05 6.02 9.67
C CYS A 50 -3.37 6.82 9.74
N THR A 51 -3.54 7.70 10.72
CA THR A 51 -4.72 8.55 10.82
C THR A 51 -4.86 9.49 9.61
N GLN A 52 -3.77 10.11 9.18
CA GLN A 52 -3.79 10.96 7.99
C GLN A 52 -4.06 10.16 6.72
N ALA A 53 -3.47 8.97 6.58
CA ALA A 53 -3.73 8.07 5.46
C ALA A 53 -5.23 7.71 5.36
N LEU A 54 -5.87 7.37 6.48
CA LEU A 54 -7.30 7.11 6.54
C LEU A 54 -8.16 8.33 6.17
N ASN A 55 -7.73 9.53 6.57
CA ASN A 55 -8.45 10.75 6.21
C ASN A 55 -8.38 11.04 4.70
N ILE A 56 -7.23 10.74 4.07
CA ILE A 56 -7.05 10.85 2.61
C ILE A 56 -7.91 9.79 1.91
N ASP A 57 -7.89 8.54 2.39
CA ASP A 57 -8.70 7.44 1.88
C ASP A 57 -10.21 7.78 1.92
N LYS A 58 -10.70 8.35 3.04
CA LYS A 58 -12.09 8.80 3.18
C LYS A 58 -12.51 9.87 2.18
N GLN A 59 -11.56 10.59 1.59
CA GLN A 59 -11.81 11.55 0.51
C GLN A 59 -11.90 10.89 -0.87
N GLY A 60 -11.69 9.58 -0.96
CA GLY A 60 -11.81 8.79 -2.19
C GLY A 60 -10.48 8.58 -2.92
N TYR A 61 -9.35 8.92 -2.30
CA TYR A 61 -8.03 8.68 -2.88
C TYR A 61 -7.51 7.29 -2.57
N THR A 62 -6.78 6.71 -3.50
CA THR A 62 -5.93 5.54 -3.23
C THR A 62 -4.63 6.00 -2.59
N VAL A 63 -4.31 5.48 -1.42
CA VAL A 63 -3.14 5.91 -0.64
C VAL A 63 -2.06 4.84 -0.65
N LEU A 64 -0.88 5.18 -1.17
CA LEU A 64 0.27 4.29 -1.15
C LEU A 64 1.12 4.56 0.08
N LEU A 65 1.30 3.55 0.93
CA LEU A 65 2.01 3.66 2.19
C LEU A 65 3.30 2.85 2.22
N SER A 66 4.15 3.20 3.18
CA SER A 66 5.30 2.40 3.57
C SER A 66 4.87 1.14 4.31
N SER A 67 5.47 0.01 3.98
CA SER A 67 5.15 -1.30 4.56
C SER A 67 5.90 -1.62 5.87
N HIS A 68 6.29 -0.60 6.64
CA HIS A 68 6.93 -0.80 7.94
C HIS A 68 6.06 -1.60 8.91
N LYS A 69 6.65 -2.53 9.65
CA LYS A 69 5.92 -3.39 10.61
C LYS A 69 5.09 -2.59 11.62
N ILE A 70 5.61 -1.45 12.10
CA ILE A 70 4.89 -0.59 13.04
C ILE A 70 3.65 0.05 12.40
N VAL A 71 3.74 0.43 11.11
CA VAL A 71 2.61 0.97 10.34
C VAL A 71 1.54 -0.09 10.13
N ARG A 72 1.93 -1.31 9.72
CA ARG A 72 1.00 -2.42 9.53
C ARG A 72 0.25 -2.75 10.81
N ARG A 73 0.97 -2.85 11.95
CA ARG A 73 0.36 -3.09 13.26
C ARG A 73 -0.60 -1.98 13.68
N GLU A 74 -0.33 -0.74 13.33
CA GLU A 74 -1.25 0.35 13.64
C GLU A 74 -2.48 0.31 12.75
N LEU A 75 -2.32 0.07 11.45
CA LEU A 75 -3.43 -0.11 10.52
C LEU A 75 -4.32 -1.30 10.90
N SER A 76 -3.75 -2.43 11.30
CA SER A 76 -4.50 -3.60 11.77
C SER A 76 -5.43 -3.30 12.96
N LYS A 77 -5.03 -2.39 13.85
CA LYS A 77 -5.89 -1.98 14.98
C LYS A 77 -7.09 -1.13 14.59
N ILE A 78 -6.99 -0.43 13.47
CA ILE A 78 -7.97 0.61 13.11
C ILE A 78 -8.76 0.27 11.84
N CYS A 79 -8.36 -0.75 11.07
CA CYS A 79 -9.02 -1.14 9.82
C CYS A 79 -10.46 -1.60 10.06
N ASP A 80 -10.70 -2.47 11.05
CA ASP A 80 -12.03 -3.01 11.35
C ASP A 80 -13.06 -1.93 11.71
N GLN A 81 -12.59 -0.86 12.37
CA GLN A 81 -13.45 0.24 12.80
C GLN A 81 -13.83 1.19 11.66
N ASN A 82 -13.07 1.16 10.56
CA ASN A 82 -13.20 2.15 9.49
C ASN A 82 -13.71 1.58 8.16
N GLU A 83 -13.97 0.27 8.07
CA GLU A 83 -14.38 -0.41 6.81
C GLU A 83 -13.45 -0.09 5.62
N VAL A 84 -12.15 0.00 5.87
CA VAL A 84 -11.15 0.38 4.88
C VAL A 84 -10.54 -0.86 4.25
N ALA A 85 -10.44 -0.88 2.91
CA ALA A 85 -9.68 -1.92 2.23
C ALA A 85 -8.19 -1.65 2.31
N ILE A 86 -7.46 -2.57 2.93
CA ILE A 86 -6.01 -2.52 3.02
C ILE A 86 -5.42 -3.70 2.25
N ILE A 87 -4.51 -3.39 1.32
CA ILE A 87 -3.89 -4.39 0.47
C ILE A 87 -2.38 -4.26 0.55
N THR A 88 -1.69 -5.36 0.77
CA THR A 88 -0.23 -5.41 0.65
C THR A 88 0.17 -5.91 -0.74
N ILE A 89 1.15 -5.25 -1.36
CA ILE A 89 1.71 -5.67 -2.65
C ILE A 89 3.21 -5.89 -2.46
N ALA A 90 3.67 -7.11 -2.71
CA ALA A 90 5.06 -7.50 -2.58
C ALA A 90 5.50 -8.40 -3.74
N PRO A 91 6.80 -8.43 -4.10
CA PRO A 91 7.32 -9.46 -4.98
C PRO A 91 7.33 -10.81 -4.27
N SER A 92 7.20 -11.92 -5.02
CA SER A 92 7.35 -13.27 -4.47
C SER A 92 8.81 -13.55 -4.05
N CYS A 93 9.01 -14.52 -3.18
CA CYS A 93 10.37 -14.95 -2.77
C CYS A 93 11.23 -15.44 -3.94
N GLU A 94 10.61 -15.96 -4.99
CA GLU A 94 11.28 -16.42 -6.21
C GLU A 94 11.98 -15.30 -6.98
N LEU A 95 11.55 -14.06 -6.78
CA LEU A 95 12.14 -12.88 -7.43
C LEU A 95 13.32 -12.28 -6.65
N LYS A 96 13.77 -12.91 -5.56
CA LYS A 96 14.79 -12.36 -4.66
C LYS A 96 15.99 -11.76 -5.40
N ASP A 97 16.68 -12.56 -6.20
CA ASP A 97 17.92 -12.12 -6.85
C ASP A 97 17.66 -10.99 -7.85
N LYS A 98 16.63 -11.12 -8.66
CA LYS A 98 16.23 -10.09 -9.64
C LYS A 98 15.82 -8.79 -8.95
N TRP A 99 15.17 -8.89 -7.79
CA TRP A 99 14.75 -7.73 -7.02
C TRP A 99 15.91 -7.00 -6.35
N ILE A 100 16.85 -7.76 -5.76
CA ILE A 100 18.09 -7.20 -5.20
C ILE A 100 18.89 -6.51 -6.30
N ASP A 101 19.01 -7.09 -7.49
CA ASP A 101 19.68 -6.46 -8.64
C ASP A 101 18.97 -5.18 -9.10
N LYS A 102 17.64 -5.15 -9.08
CA LYS A 102 16.86 -3.92 -9.33
C LYS A 102 17.20 -2.83 -8.31
N LEU A 103 17.23 -3.16 -7.02
CA LEU A 103 17.56 -2.20 -5.95
C LEU A 103 19.01 -1.74 -6.03
N ARG A 104 19.95 -2.64 -6.38
CA ARG A 104 21.36 -2.32 -6.57
C ARG A 104 21.57 -1.35 -7.74
N ARG A 105 20.88 -1.56 -8.87
CA ARG A 105 20.89 -0.63 -10.01
C ARG A 105 20.32 0.74 -9.61
N ARG A 106 19.22 0.75 -8.86
CA ARG A 106 18.62 1.98 -8.36
C ARG A 106 19.58 2.74 -7.43
N TYR A 107 20.24 2.07 -6.49
CA TYR A 107 21.23 2.68 -5.61
C TYR A 107 22.44 3.21 -6.38
N LYS A 108 22.91 2.48 -7.39
CA LYS A 108 24.01 2.94 -8.26
C LYS A 108 23.64 4.23 -9.02
N TYR A 109 22.39 4.37 -9.44
CA TYR A 109 21.89 5.56 -10.15
C TYR A 109 21.66 6.74 -9.20
N ASP A 110 21.08 6.49 -8.03
CA ASP A 110 20.78 7.48 -6.98
C ASP A 110 21.28 6.94 -5.62
N PRO A 111 22.51 7.28 -5.20
CA PRO A 111 23.12 6.78 -3.96
C PRO A 111 22.60 7.49 -2.70
N SER A 112 21.29 7.61 -2.57
CA SER A 112 20.65 8.18 -1.40
C SER A 112 20.59 7.18 -0.22
N ASN A 113 20.50 7.69 1.01
CA ASN A 113 20.31 6.87 2.21
C ASN A 113 19.07 5.99 2.13
N LYS A 114 17.99 6.46 1.49
CA LYS A 114 16.76 5.70 1.24
C LYS A 114 17.02 4.48 0.36
N ASN A 115 17.75 4.66 -0.74
CA ASN A 115 18.06 3.57 -1.66
C ASN A 115 19.07 2.59 -1.08
N TYR A 116 20.06 3.07 -0.32
CA TYR A 116 20.98 2.22 0.42
C TYR A 116 20.25 1.33 1.44
N ALA A 117 19.39 1.92 2.26
CA ALA A 117 18.61 1.18 3.25
C ALA A 117 17.68 0.13 2.59
N ALA A 118 17.06 0.47 1.45
CA ALA A 118 16.23 -0.47 0.72
C ALA A 118 17.02 -1.67 0.19
N LEU A 119 18.21 -1.43 -0.38
CA LEU A 119 19.10 -2.49 -0.85
C LEU A 119 19.58 -3.37 0.30
N LYS A 120 20.14 -2.76 1.35
CA LYS A 120 20.64 -3.47 2.52
C LYS A 120 19.59 -4.36 3.17
N ASN A 121 18.39 -3.82 3.40
CA ASN A 121 17.29 -4.58 3.97
C ASN A 121 16.90 -5.79 3.10
N ALA A 122 16.90 -5.63 1.78
CA ALA A 122 16.61 -6.74 0.87
C ALA A 122 17.72 -7.80 0.87
N GLU A 123 19.00 -7.40 0.91
CA GLU A 123 20.13 -8.34 0.99
C GLU A 123 20.10 -9.14 2.29
N GLU A 124 19.74 -8.52 3.41
CA GLU A 124 19.75 -9.14 4.74
C GLU A 124 18.51 -10.02 5.04
N GLY A 125 17.34 -9.69 4.50
CA GLY A 125 16.11 -10.37 4.94
C GLY A 125 14.95 -10.34 3.95
N TYR A 126 15.18 -10.51 2.64
CA TYR A 126 14.16 -10.37 1.61
C TYR A 126 12.93 -11.26 1.83
N CYS A 127 13.12 -12.60 1.90
CA CYS A 127 11.99 -13.52 2.02
C CYS A 127 11.26 -13.37 3.36
N GLU A 128 11.99 -13.14 4.45
CA GLU A 128 11.39 -12.90 5.76
C GLU A 128 10.52 -11.65 5.77
N GLN A 129 10.97 -10.58 5.11
CA GLN A 129 10.19 -9.36 4.98
C GLN A 129 8.95 -9.57 4.09
N VAL A 130 9.09 -10.27 2.96
CA VAL A 130 7.97 -10.59 2.06
C VAL A 130 6.92 -11.43 2.79
N ILE A 131 7.33 -12.49 3.50
CA ILE A 131 6.44 -13.33 4.29
C ILE A 131 5.78 -12.52 5.41
N SER A 132 6.55 -11.67 6.09
CA SER A 132 6.02 -10.80 7.14
C SER A 132 4.96 -9.81 6.63
N LEU A 133 5.00 -9.42 5.36
CA LEU A 133 3.96 -8.56 4.77
C LEU A 133 2.61 -9.27 4.64
N ALA A 134 2.60 -10.59 4.55
CA ALA A 134 1.39 -11.40 4.47
C ALA A 134 0.96 -11.96 5.84
N SER A 135 1.50 -11.46 6.94
CA SER A 135 1.22 -11.98 8.27
C SER A 135 0.01 -11.32 8.97
N GLU A 136 -0.48 -10.21 8.45
CA GLU A 136 -1.67 -9.54 8.95
C GLU A 136 -2.92 -10.14 8.27
N PRO A 137 -3.75 -10.95 8.99
CA PRO A 137 -4.89 -11.65 8.38
C PRO A 137 -6.02 -10.72 7.94
N GLU A 138 -6.07 -9.51 8.46
CA GLU A 138 -7.07 -8.49 8.11
C GLU A 138 -6.79 -7.84 6.75
N PHE A 139 -5.58 -8.03 6.19
CA PHE A 139 -5.19 -7.42 4.92
C PHE A 139 -5.30 -8.43 3.78
N SER A 140 -5.67 -7.94 2.60
CA SER A 140 -5.52 -8.70 1.37
C SER A 140 -4.08 -8.63 0.88
N HIS A 141 -3.59 -9.71 0.26
CA HIS A 141 -2.18 -9.81 -0.15
C HIS A 141 -2.06 -10.14 -1.62
N ILE A 142 -1.20 -9.41 -2.34
CA ILE A 142 -0.87 -9.65 -3.75
C ILE A 142 0.62 -9.87 -3.88
N PHE A 143 0.99 -11.01 -4.46
CA PHE A 143 2.37 -11.32 -4.79
C PHE A 143 2.62 -11.14 -6.30
N ILE A 144 3.69 -10.41 -6.63
CA ILE A 144 4.18 -10.24 -7.99
C ILE A 144 5.14 -11.40 -8.30
N HIS A 145 4.87 -12.15 -9.36
CA HIS A 145 5.67 -13.31 -9.78
C HIS A 145 6.53 -13.02 -11.02
N SER A 146 6.46 -11.84 -11.61
CA SER A 146 7.28 -11.41 -12.74
C SER A 146 7.85 -10.02 -12.52
N MET A 147 9.02 -9.74 -13.11
CA MET A 147 9.56 -8.37 -13.13
C MET A 147 8.83 -7.47 -14.14
N ASP A 148 8.12 -8.07 -15.11
CA ASP A 148 7.28 -7.39 -16.09
C ASP A 148 5.89 -7.15 -15.49
N TYR A 149 5.78 -6.16 -14.63
CA TYR A 149 4.52 -5.74 -14.03
C TYR A 149 4.34 -4.23 -14.09
N SER A 150 3.09 -3.79 -14.10
CA SER A 150 2.73 -2.39 -13.92
C SER A 150 1.98 -2.24 -12.60
N LEU A 151 2.53 -1.48 -11.66
CA LEU A 151 1.86 -1.17 -10.40
C LEU A 151 0.55 -0.42 -10.66
N GLY A 152 0.54 0.50 -11.65
CA GLY A 152 -0.65 1.24 -12.05
C GLY A 152 -1.78 0.33 -12.55
N CYS A 153 -1.46 -0.68 -13.39
CA CYS A 153 -2.45 -1.65 -13.83
C CYS A 153 -3.02 -2.47 -12.67
N ILE A 154 -2.18 -2.90 -11.72
CA ILE A 154 -2.63 -3.64 -10.53
C ILE A 154 -3.60 -2.76 -9.72
N ILE A 155 -3.23 -1.52 -9.43
CA ILE A 155 -4.04 -0.60 -8.64
C ILE A 155 -5.38 -0.30 -9.33
N ARG A 156 -5.39 -0.03 -10.64
CA ARG A 156 -6.63 0.21 -11.39
C ARG A 156 -7.56 -0.99 -11.37
N ASN A 157 -7.03 -2.19 -11.50
CA ASN A 157 -7.84 -3.42 -11.38
C ASN A 157 -8.45 -3.54 -9.99
N LEU A 158 -7.68 -3.23 -8.93
CA LEU A 158 -8.18 -3.23 -7.56
C LEU A 158 -9.27 -2.16 -7.35
N GLN A 159 -9.06 -0.95 -7.85
CA GLN A 159 -10.06 0.12 -7.80
C GLN A 159 -11.36 -0.31 -8.48
N ASN A 160 -11.28 -0.92 -9.67
CA ASN A 160 -12.46 -1.41 -10.40
C ASN A 160 -13.20 -2.51 -9.62
N ILE A 161 -12.49 -3.50 -9.09
CA ILE A 161 -13.09 -4.57 -8.28
C ILE A 161 -13.79 -3.97 -7.05
N TYR A 162 -13.15 -3.04 -6.38
CA TYR A 162 -13.64 -2.43 -5.15
C TYR A 162 -14.88 -1.57 -5.39
N ILE A 163 -14.87 -0.74 -6.44
CA ILE A 163 -16.02 0.07 -6.86
C ILE A 163 -17.19 -0.83 -7.24
N THR A 164 -16.97 -1.91 -7.98
CA THR A 164 -18.02 -2.84 -8.42
C THR A 164 -18.63 -3.56 -7.22
N SER A 165 -17.82 -4.06 -6.29
CA SER A 165 -18.30 -4.73 -5.07
C SER A 165 -19.14 -3.79 -4.20
N TYR A 166 -18.70 -2.53 -4.05
CA TYR A 166 -19.42 -1.52 -3.28
C TYR A 166 -20.78 -1.16 -3.92
N ASN A 167 -20.83 -1.03 -5.24
CA ASN A 167 -22.07 -0.74 -5.96
C ASN A 167 -23.06 -1.90 -5.87
N ASN A 168 -22.59 -3.13 -5.98
CA ASN A 168 -23.44 -4.33 -5.84
C ASN A 168 -24.04 -4.43 -4.43
N ASN A 169 -23.27 -4.16 -3.37
CA ASN A 169 -23.77 -4.14 -2.00
C ASN A 169 -24.84 -3.04 -1.81
N LYS A 170 -24.65 -1.86 -2.41
CA LYS A 170 -25.68 -0.79 -2.35
C LYS A 170 -26.97 -1.17 -3.05
N ILE A 171 -26.91 -1.90 -4.16
CA ILE A 171 -28.08 -2.36 -4.88
C ILE A 171 -28.86 -3.36 -4.00
N VAL A 172 -28.18 -4.31 -3.37
CA VAL A 172 -28.79 -5.28 -2.45
C VAL A 172 -29.42 -4.59 -1.23
N ASP A 173 -28.75 -3.60 -0.64
CA ASP A 173 -29.29 -2.84 0.48
C ASP A 173 -30.51 -2.01 0.08
N PHE A 174 -30.53 -1.46 -1.14
CA PHE A 174 -31.66 -0.71 -1.68
C PHE A 174 -32.86 -1.62 -1.97
N GLU A 175 -32.63 -2.79 -2.57
CA GLU A 175 -33.70 -3.79 -2.82
C GLU A 175 -34.29 -4.30 -1.50
N ASN A 176 -33.46 -4.66 -0.51
CA ASN A 176 -33.95 -5.06 0.81
C ASN A 176 -34.69 -3.96 1.56
N SER A 177 -34.38 -2.68 1.30
CA SER A 177 -35.12 -1.56 1.90
C SER A 177 -36.47 -1.30 1.25
N MET A 178 -36.67 -1.72 0.01
CA MET A 178 -37.97 -1.62 -0.69
C MET A 178 -38.93 -2.73 -0.29
N ASP A 179 -38.43 -3.95 0.02
CA ASP A 179 -39.28 -5.08 0.43
C ASP A 179 -39.85 -4.94 1.86
N MET A 180 -39.40 -3.95 2.64
CA MET A 180 -39.94 -3.66 3.97
C MET A 180 -41.07 -2.62 4.00
N LYS A 181 -41.66 -2.29 2.87
CA LYS A 181 -42.76 -1.30 2.77
C LYS A 181 -44.04 -1.86 2.13
N PHE A 182 -44.42 -3.10 2.50
CA PHE A 182 -45.79 -3.58 2.23
C PHE A 182 -46.37 -4.31 3.43
#